data_b2cfc8ea112e70859b43fa78ada023aa
#
_entry.id   b2cfc8ea112e70859b43fa78ada023aa
#
_cell.length_a   1.000
_cell.length_b   1.000
_cell.length_c   1.000
_cell.angle_alpha   90.00
_cell.angle_beta   90.00
_cell.angle_gamma   90.00
#
_symmetry.space_group_name_H-M   'P 1'
#
loop_
_entity.id
_entity.type
_entity.pdbx_description
1 polymer ?
#
loop_
_entity_poly.entity_id
_entity_poly.type
_entity_poly.pdbx_seq_one_letter_code
_entity_poly.pdbx_strand_id
1 'polypeptide(L)'
;MRGIKYNILMKSSKKIIAVDIDEVLADFIAYFVEYHNLTYQTQMTRDKVFSFSLHEVFEVSKEDITTKMIRFSEEGHDTRITLVKGAQEGIDALLKKGYELHLVTSRPEAIKPQTEGWIAKHFPGKFTNLHHAFNPNIHAKGSKMKKWEICKEIGAGVLIEDFLPNAIGCAENGIKVYLMDTPWNQTEHLPEGVIRVKSWREIIKLL
;
A
#
# COMPACT_ATOMS: atom_id res chain seq x y z
N MET A 1 12.74 33.21 47.02
CA MET A 1 13.06 32.14 46.08
C MET A 1 11.94 32.04 45.06
N ARG A 2 12.16 32.47 43.81
CA ARG A 2 11.14 32.38 42.73
C ARG A 2 11.35 31.02 42.02
N GLY A 3 10.38 30.13 42.16
CA GLY A 3 10.40 28.84 41.47
C GLY A 3 10.22 29.02 39.94
N ILE A 4 11.20 28.54 39.20
CA ILE A 4 11.17 28.46 37.75
C ILE A 4 10.20 27.30 37.37
N LYS A 5 9.02 27.65 36.86
CA LYS A 5 8.12 26.67 36.24
C LYS A 5 8.71 26.26 34.88
N TYR A 6 9.27 25.06 34.80
CA TYR A 6 9.58 24.45 33.49
C TYR A 6 8.27 24.08 32.80
N ASN A 7 7.90 24.85 31.80
CA ASN A 7 6.87 24.46 30.85
C ASN A 7 7.49 23.37 29.95
N ILE A 8 7.31 22.11 30.32
CA ILE A 8 7.57 20.97 29.44
C ILE A 8 6.43 21.02 28.40
N LEU A 9 6.72 21.65 27.24
CA LEU A 9 5.91 21.51 26.04
C LEU A 9 5.94 20.03 25.68
N MET A 10 4.92 19.28 26.10
CA MET A 10 4.66 17.95 25.60
C MET A 10 4.44 18.10 24.08
N LYS A 11 5.47 17.77 23.30
CA LYS A 11 5.36 17.63 21.84
C LYS A 11 4.26 16.60 21.61
N SER A 12 3.06 17.02 21.17
CA SER A 12 2.01 16.10 20.79
C SER A 12 2.60 15.15 19.76
N SER A 13 2.71 13.87 20.11
CA SER A 13 3.17 12.86 19.16
C SER A 13 2.20 12.86 17.98
N LYS A 14 2.69 13.11 16.78
CA LYS A 14 1.89 13.04 15.58
C LYS A 14 1.27 11.66 15.48
N LYS A 15 0.00 11.59 15.12
CA LYS A 15 -0.65 10.31 14.82
C LYS A 15 -0.09 9.78 13.50
N ILE A 16 0.40 8.55 13.51
CA ILE A 16 1.03 7.91 12.36
C ILE A 16 0.00 7.08 11.60
N ILE A 17 0.00 7.25 10.28
CA ILE A 17 -0.76 6.42 9.33
C ILE A 17 0.23 5.66 8.44
N ALA A 18 0.08 4.35 8.39
CA ALA A 18 0.72 3.50 7.40
C ALA A 18 -0.11 3.48 6.11
N VAL A 19 0.56 3.55 4.97
CA VAL A 19 -0.07 3.59 3.65
C VAL A 19 0.60 2.55 2.76
N ASP A 20 -0.19 1.66 2.15
CA ASP A 20 0.31 0.76 1.10
C ASP A 20 0.55 1.53 -0.20
N ILE A 21 1.23 0.91 -1.14
CA ILE A 21 1.55 1.51 -2.45
C ILE A 21 0.59 1.01 -3.52
N ASP A 22 0.59 -0.30 -3.80
CA ASP A 22 -0.17 -0.87 -4.91
C ASP A 22 -1.66 -0.87 -4.60
N GLU A 23 -2.49 -0.46 -5.56
CA GLU A 23 -3.94 -0.26 -5.46
C GLU A 23 -4.42 0.76 -4.40
N VAL A 24 -3.48 1.37 -3.70
CA VAL A 24 -3.75 2.47 -2.75
C VAL A 24 -3.26 3.80 -3.30
N LEU A 25 -2.01 3.86 -3.74
CA LEU A 25 -1.37 5.03 -4.36
C LEU A 25 -1.13 4.82 -5.85
N ALA A 26 -0.63 3.64 -6.22
CA ALA A 26 -0.27 3.21 -7.56
C ALA A 26 -1.36 2.29 -8.11
N ASP A 27 -1.93 2.58 -9.26
CA ASP A 27 -2.93 1.74 -9.96
C ASP A 27 -2.17 0.63 -10.73
N PHE A 28 -1.53 -0.27 -9.96
CA PHE A 28 -0.63 -1.30 -10.46
C PHE A 28 -1.36 -2.28 -11.39
N ILE A 29 -2.50 -2.80 -10.96
CA ILE A 29 -3.24 -3.84 -11.70
C ILE A 29 -3.72 -3.30 -13.05
N ALA A 30 -4.26 -2.08 -13.11
CA ALA A 30 -4.70 -1.50 -14.38
C ALA A 30 -3.51 -1.37 -15.35
N TYR A 31 -2.38 -0.86 -14.87
CA TYR A 31 -1.18 -0.68 -15.68
C TYR A 31 -0.54 -2.01 -16.09
N PHE A 32 -0.46 -3.00 -15.17
CA PHE A 32 0.08 -4.32 -15.46
C PHE A 32 -0.78 -5.09 -16.48
N VAL A 33 -2.10 -5.00 -16.36
CA VAL A 33 -3.04 -5.60 -17.34
C VAL A 33 -2.84 -5.01 -18.73
N GLU A 34 -2.70 -3.69 -18.86
CA GLU A 34 -2.43 -3.03 -20.14
C GLU A 34 -1.08 -3.51 -20.73
N TYR A 35 -0.02 -3.51 -19.94
CA TYR A 35 1.29 -4.03 -20.33
C TYR A 35 1.21 -5.48 -20.79
N HIS A 36 0.52 -6.34 -20.02
CA HIS A 36 0.38 -7.76 -20.33
C HIS A 36 -0.37 -7.98 -21.63
N ASN A 37 -1.44 -7.23 -21.86
CA ASN A 37 -2.22 -7.32 -23.11
C ASN A 37 -1.38 -6.92 -24.32
N LEU A 38 -0.63 -5.84 -24.23
CA LEU A 38 0.24 -5.37 -25.32
C LEU A 38 1.40 -6.33 -25.59
N THR A 39 2.02 -6.86 -24.54
CA THR A 39 3.25 -7.68 -24.66
C THR A 39 2.94 -9.12 -25.04
N TYR A 40 1.85 -9.70 -24.50
CA TYR A 40 1.52 -11.12 -24.63
C TYR A 40 0.22 -11.36 -25.44
N GLN A 41 -0.33 -10.31 -26.07
CA GLN A 41 -1.52 -10.37 -26.93
C GLN A 41 -2.75 -10.99 -26.23
N THR A 42 -2.93 -10.68 -24.94
CA THR A 42 -4.09 -11.06 -24.15
C THR A 42 -5.20 -10.00 -24.21
N GLN A 43 -6.38 -10.30 -23.66
CA GLN A 43 -7.53 -9.39 -23.59
C GLN A 43 -8.11 -9.35 -22.18
N MET A 44 -7.21 -9.25 -21.19
CA MET A 44 -7.61 -9.12 -19.79
C MET A 44 -8.10 -7.70 -19.50
N THR A 45 -9.03 -7.56 -18.58
CA THR A 45 -9.49 -6.27 -18.06
C THR A 45 -9.36 -6.24 -16.54
N ARG A 46 -9.21 -5.05 -15.95
CA ARG A 46 -9.02 -4.89 -14.50
C ARG A 46 -10.13 -5.54 -13.66
N ASP A 47 -11.36 -5.45 -14.11
CA ASP A 47 -12.55 -6.03 -13.45
C ASP A 47 -12.57 -7.56 -13.43
N LYS A 48 -11.81 -8.20 -14.33
CA LYS A 48 -11.63 -9.66 -14.34
C LYS A 48 -10.53 -10.15 -13.41
N VAL A 49 -9.78 -9.26 -12.78
CA VAL A 49 -8.76 -9.63 -11.79
C VAL A 49 -9.47 -9.88 -10.46
N PHE A 50 -9.83 -11.13 -10.20
CA PHE A 50 -10.59 -11.58 -9.03
C PHE A 50 -9.74 -12.06 -7.87
N SER A 51 -8.45 -12.24 -8.07
CA SER A 51 -7.50 -12.78 -7.09
C SER A 51 -6.22 -11.95 -7.04
N PHE A 52 -5.66 -11.81 -5.85
CA PHE A 52 -4.32 -11.27 -5.66
C PHE A 52 -3.22 -12.17 -6.26
N SER A 53 -3.53 -13.45 -6.44
CA SER A 53 -2.67 -14.44 -7.09
C SER A 53 -2.77 -14.34 -8.61
N LEU A 54 -2.00 -13.45 -9.22
CA LEU A 54 -2.08 -13.17 -10.66
C LEU A 54 -1.90 -14.43 -11.55
N HIS A 55 -1.18 -15.47 -11.08
CA HIS A 55 -1.07 -16.71 -11.84
C HIS A 55 -2.42 -17.41 -12.03
N GLU A 56 -3.34 -17.31 -11.05
CA GLU A 56 -4.70 -17.83 -11.16
C GLU A 56 -5.53 -17.00 -12.15
N VAL A 57 -5.37 -15.68 -12.11
CA VAL A 57 -6.09 -14.73 -12.97
C VAL A 57 -5.72 -14.88 -14.44
N PHE A 58 -4.44 -15.06 -14.71
CA PHE A 58 -3.90 -15.21 -16.07
C PHE A 58 -3.82 -16.68 -16.54
N GLU A 59 -4.24 -17.64 -15.69
CA GLU A 59 -4.24 -19.09 -15.99
C GLU A 59 -2.87 -19.60 -16.44
N VAL A 60 -1.81 -19.16 -15.75
CA VAL A 60 -0.42 -19.52 -16.03
C VAL A 60 0.26 -20.09 -14.78
N SER A 61 1.46 -20.67 -14.93
CA SER A 61 2.23 -21.13 -13.77
C SER A 61 2.73 -19.94 -12.91
N LYS A 62 3.07 -20.21 -11.63
CA LYS A 62 3.69 -19.21 -10.75
C LYS A 62 5.02 -18.73 -11.29
N GLU A 63 5.78 -19.62 -11.91
CA GLU A 63 7.06 -19.32 -12.55
C GLU A 63 6.88 -18.39 -13.74
N ASP A 64 5.86 -18.61 -14.57
CA ASP A 64 5.58 -17.80 -15.75
C ASP A 64 5.17 -16.37 -15.34
N ILE A 65 4.21 -16.23 -14.43
CA ILE A 65 3.81 -14.89 -13.97
C ILE A 65 4.96 -14.15 -13.27
N THR A 66 5.79 -14.87 -12.51
CA THR A 66 6.98 -14.28 -11.86
C THR A 66 7.97 -13.78 -12.90
N THR A 67 8.23 -14.55 -13.95
CA THR A 67 9.10 -14.16 -15.07
C THR A 67 8.57 -12.90 -15.77
N LYS A 68 7.26 -12.83 -16.01
CA LYS A 68 6.61 -11.66 -16.61
C LYS A 68 6.70 -10.42 -15.72
N MET A 69 6.57 -10.57 -14.41
CA MET A 69 6.74 -9.48 -13.45
C MET A 69 8.19 -8.99 -13.37
N ILE A 70 9.17 -9.91 -13.40
CA ILE A 70 10.58 -9.53 -13.47
C ILE A 70 10.85 -8.72 -14.72
N ARG A 71 10.42 -9.20 -15.89
CA ARG A 71 10.55 -8.49 -17.15
C ARG A 71 9.89 -7.10 -17.12
N PHE A 72 8.70 -6.99 -16.56
CA PHE A 72 8.01 -5.72 -16.34
C PHE A 72 8.90 -4.72 -15.59
N SER A 73 9.54 -5.18 -14.50
CA SER A 73 10.46 -4.35 -13.71
C SER A 73 11.74 -4.00 -14.44
N GLU A 74 12.36 -4.96 -15.15
CA GLU A 74 13.59 -4.75 -15.93
C GLU A 74 13.37 -3.75 -17.08
N GLU A 75 12.19 -3.73 -17.68
CA GLU A 75 11.79 -2.76 -18.71
C GLU A 75 11.42 -1.37 -18.12
N GLY A 76 11.52 -1.21 -16.78
CA GLY A 76 11.32 0.06 -16.07
C GLY A 76 9.85 0.49 -15.94
N HIS A 77 8.93 -0.45 -16.07
CA HIS A 77 7.49 -0.16 -15.96
C HIS A 77 7.07 0.25 -14.56
N ASP A 78 7.75 -0.21 -13.49
CA ASP A 78 7.50 0.19 -12.10
C ASP A 78 7.46 1.72 -11.91
N THR A 79 8.29 2.45 -12.68
CA THR A 79 8.38 3.92 -12.59
C THR A 79 7.29 4.65 -13.39
N ARG A 80 6.52 3.92 -14.21
CA ARG A 80 5.49 4.45 -15.10
C ARG A 80 4.06 4.20 -14.63
N ILE A 81 3.88 3.40 -13.57
CA ILE A 81 2.57 3.09 -13.01
C ILE A 81 1.82 4.39 -12.70
N THR A 82 0.56 4.46 -13.12
CA THR A 82 -0.31 5.61 -12.90
C THR A 82 -0.80 5.68 -11.46
N LEU A 83 -1.27 6.86 -11.05
CA LEU A 83 -1.80 7.04 -9.70
C LEU A 83 -3.24 6.53 -9.57
N VAL A 84 -3.55 5.95 -8.42
CA VAL A 84 -4.94 5.78 -8.00
C VAL A 84 -5.62 7.15 -7.90
N LYS A 85 -6.82 7.26 -8.46
CA LYS A 85 -7.57 8.51 -8.49
C LYS A 85 -7.80 9.08 -7.08
N GLY A 86 -7.37 10.32 -6.88
CA GLY A 86 -7.51 11.04 -5.61
C GLY A 86 -6.41 10.75 -4.59
N ALA A 87 -5.39 9.94 -4.91
CA ALA A 87 -4.30 9.60 -3.98
C ALA A 87 -3.49 10.83 -3.55
N GLN A 88 -3.13 11.71 -4.49
CA GLN A 88 -2.34 12.91 -4.16
C GLN A 88 -3.13 13.85 -3.24
N GLU A 89 -4.38 14.14 -3.59
CA GLU A 89 -5.28 14.96 -2.77
C GLU A 89 -5.50 14.34 -1.40
N GLY A 90 -5.61 12.99 -1.34
CA GLY A 90 -5.75 12.24 -0.10
C GLY A 90 -4.56 12.40 0.82
N ILE A 91 -3.37 12.17 0.31
CA ILE A 91 -2.11 12.33 1.06
C ILE A 91 -1.95 13.77 1.55
N ASP A 92 -2.21 14.77 0.70
CA ASP A 92 -2.11 16.17 1.08
C ASP A 92 -3.12 16.55 2.18
N ALA A 93 -4.34 16.02 2.12
CA ALA A 93 -5.34 16.24 3.15
C ALA A 93 -4.95 15.62 4.50
N LEU A 94 -4.36 14.42 4.51
CA LEU A 94 -3.88 13.77 5.73
C LEU A 94 -2.72 14.55 6.36
N LEU A 95 -1.76 14.99 5.57
CA LEU A 95 -0.65 15.83 6.04
C LEU A 95 -1.16 17.16 6.60
N LYS A 96 -2.13 17.82 5.94
CA LYS A 96 -2.76 19.04 6.43
C LYS A 96 -3.50 18.85 7.75
N LYS A 97 -4.06 17.66 8.00
CA LYS A 97 -4.67 17.28 9.28
C LYS A 97 -3.63 16.97 10.38
N GLY A 98 -2.33 17.02 10.06
CA GLY A 98 -1.23 16.83 11.00
C GLY A 98 -0.78 15.39 11.21
N TYR A 99 -1.21 14.46 10.35
CA TYR A 99 -0.73 13.08 10.39
C TYR A 99 0.71 13.00 9.89
N GLU A 100 1.45 12.03 10.42
CA GLU A 100 2.72 11.57 9.87
C GLU A 100 2.45 10.31 9.05
N LEU A 101 3.02 10.24 7.84
CA LEU A 101 2.73 9.16 6.90
C LEU A 101 3.97 8.32 6.66
N HIS A 102 3.81 6.99 6.76
CA HIS A 102 4.83 6.00 6.44
C HIS A 102 4.31 5.07 5.34
N LEU A 103 5.16 4.72 4.39
CA LEU A 103 4.85 3.68 3.42
C LEU A 103 5.17 2.30 4.01
N VAL A 104 4.23 1.36 3.87
CA VAL A 104 4.38 -0.03 4.29
C VAL A 104 3.90 -0.93 3.16
N THR A 105 4.83 -1.41 2.33
CA THR A 105 4.55 -2.12 1.10
C THR A 105 5.03 -3.56 1.11
N SER A 106 4.37 -4.45 0.37
CA SER A 106 4.83 -5.81 0.09
C SER A 106 5.63 -5.90 -1.24
N ARG A 107 5.99 -4.79 -1.85
CA ARG A 107 6.93 -4.79 -2.99
C ARG A 107 8.27 -5.39 -2.58
N PRO A 108 8.93 -6.18 -3.45
CA PRO A 108 10.24 -6.76 -3.13
C PRO A 108 11.30 -5.69 -2.95
N GLU A 109 12.22 -5.91 -2.02
CA GLU A 109 13.38 -5.01 -1.83
C GLU A 109 14.25 -4.90 -3.09
N ALA A 110 14.23 -5.91 -3.95
CA ALA A 110 14.96 -5.90 -5.22
C ALA A 110 14.58 -4.73 -6.15
N ILE A 111 13.34 -4.22 -6.05
CA ILE A 111 12.86 -3.06 -6.82
C ILE A 111 12.74 -1.79 -5.96
N LYS A 112 13.44 -1.74 -4.83
CA LYS A 112 13.42 -0.55 -3.95
C LYS A 112 13.83 0.74 -4.67
N PRO A 113 14.90 0.77 -5.51
CA PRO A 113 15.26 1.98 -6.24
C PRO A 113 14.14 2.49 -7.17
N GLN A 114 13.46 1.59 -7.87
CA GLN A 114 12.33 1.93 -8.74
C GLN A 114 11.15 2.46 -7.94
N THR A 115 10.86 1.82 -6.79
CA THR A 115 9.80 2.25 -5.86
C THR A 115 10.09 3.64 -5.29
N GLU A 116 11.30 3.88 -4.80
CA GLU A 116 11.72 5.20 -4.30
C GLU A 116 11.68 6.28 -5.39
N GLY A 117 12.11 5.95 -6.61
CA GLY A 117 12.02 6.85 -7.76
C GLY A 117 10.58 7.23 -8.11
N TRP A 118 9.67 6.26 -8.09
CA TRP A 118 8.24 6.50 -8.31
C TRP A 118 7.64 7.39 -7.22
N ILE A 119 7.98 7.11 -5.94
CA ILE A 119 7.53 7.91 -4.80
C ILE A 119 8.06 9.34 -4.89
N ALA A 120 9.34 9.52 -5.18
CA ALA A 120 9.96 10.84 -5.31
C ALA A 120 9.33 11.68 -6.44
N LYS A 121 8.91 11.02 -7.52
CA LYS A 121 8.22 11.66 -8.65
C LYS A 121 6.81 12.13 -8.28
N HIS A 122 6.02 11.29 -7.60
CA HIS A 122 4.60 11.52 -7.40
C HIS A 122 4.25 12.13 -6.04
N PHE A 123 5.08 11.89 -5.02
CA PHE A 123 4.87 12.28 -3.62
C PHE A 123 6.13 12.85 -2.97
N PRO A 124 6.81 13.85 -3.59
CA PRO A 124 8.08 14.37 -3.08
C PRO A 124 7.94 14.89 -1.65
N GLY A 125 8.71 14.32 -0.71
CA GLY A 125 8.76 14.74 0.69
C GLY A 125 7.48 14.51 1.51
N LYS A 126 6.55 13.67 1.03
CA LYS A 126 5.26 13.43 1.71
C LYS A 126 5.31 12.32 2.76
N PHE A 127 6.24 11.39 2.65
CA PHE A 127 6.38 10.25 3.54
C PHE A 127 7.66 10.32 4.36
N THR A 128 7.59 9.91 5.61
CA THR A 128 8.73 9.88 6.53
C THR A 128 9.69 8.73 6.19
N ASN A 129 9.16 7.52 5.96
CA ASN A 129 9.93 6.33 5.64
C ASN A 129 9.18 5.39 4.69
N LEU A 130 9.94 4.49 4.05
CA LEU A 130 9.47 3.35 3.28
C LEU A 130 9.90 2.06 3.99
N HIS A 131 8.92 1.21 4.31
CA HIS A 131 9.12 -0.09 4.95
C HIS A 131 8.67 -1.21 4.01
N HIS A 132 9.53 -2.22 3.85
CA HIS A 132 9.21 -3.42 3.08
C HIS A 132 8.69 -4.51 4.03
N ALA A 133 7.49 -5.00 3.78
CA ALA A 133 6.85 -6.07 4.52
C ALA A 133 7.06 -7.43 3.82
N PHE A 134 6.78 -8.51 4.55
CA PHE A 134 6.76 -9.86 4.01
C PHE A 134 5.76 -9.98 2.85
N ASN A 135 6.20 -10.66 1.77
CA ASN A 135 5.35 -11.01 0.64
C ASN A 135 5.34 -12.53 0.46
N PRO A 136 4.20 -13.21 0.66
CA PRO A 136 4.11 -14.67 0.57
C PRO A 136 4.33 -15.22 -0.84
N ASN A 137 4.18 -14.40 -1.87
CA ASN A 137 4.36 -14.79 -3.27
C ASN A 137 5.81 -14.66 -3.76
N ILE A 138 6.70 -14.10 -2.94
CA ILE A 138 8.10 -13.88 -3.29
C ILE A 138 8.98 -14.72 -2.36
N HIS A 139 9.53 -15.80 -2.90
CA HIS A 139 10.45 -16.69 -2.19
C HIS A 139 11.86 -16.10 -2.00
N ALA A 140 12.08 -14.85 -2.38
CA ALA A 140 13.37 -14.19 -2.33
C ALA A 140 13.70 -13.64 -0.92
N LYS A 141 14.98 -13.38 -0.68
CA LYS A 141 15.52 -12.69 0.49
C LYS A 141 14.86 -11.31 0.65
N GLY A 142 13.83 -11.23 1.49
CA GLY A 142 13.11 -9.99 1.79
C GLY A 142 12.76 -9.91 3.27
N SER A 143 12.03 -8.87 3.66
CA SER A 143 11.53 -8.69 5.01
C SER A 143 10.71 -9.90 5.44
N LYS A 144 10.89 -10.35 6.68
CA LYS A 144 10.07 -11.39 7.31
C LYS A 144 8.92 -10.80 8.11
N MET A 145 8.94 -9.49 8.34
CA MET A 145 7.94 -8.79 9.14
C MET A 145 6.64 -8.63 8.36
N LYS A 146 5.53 -8.97 8.98
CA LYS A 146 4.19 -8.71 8.46
C LYS A 146 3.87 -7.21 8.60
N LYS A 147 2.93 -6.70 7.81
CA LYS A 147 2.55 -5.27 7.86
C LYS A 147 2.11 -4.82 9.25
N TRP A 148 1.37 -5.66 10.00
CA TRP A 148 0.94 -5.30 11.35
C TRP A 148 2.11 -5.17 12.35
N GLU A 149 3.19 -5.96 12.18
CA GLU A 149 4.40 -5.86 13.02
C GLU A 149 5.10 -4.53 12.78
N ILE A 150 5.27 -4.16 11.50
CA ILE A 150 5.84 -2.87 11.11
C ILE A 150 4.96 -1.72 11.64
N CYS A 151 3.63 -1.79 11.48
CA CYS A 151 2.73 -0.76 11.98
C CYS A 151 2.87 -0.57 13.51
N LYS A 152 3.01 -1.66 14.27
CA LYS A 152 3.27 -1.57 15.73
C LYS A 152 4.62 -0.96 16.05
N GLU A 153 5.67 -1.36 15.33
CA GLU A 153 7.02 -0.84 15.54
C GLU A 153 7.09 0.68 15.31
N ILE A 154 6.45 1.18 14.24
CA ILE A 154 6.42 2.62 13.96
C ILE A 154 5.34 3.39 14.73
N GLY A 155 4.48 2.70 15.49
CA GLY A 155 3.39 3.31 16.25
C GLY A 155 2.21 3.77 15.38
N ALA A 156 2.01 3.17 14.20
CA ALA A 156 0.88 3.49 13.33
C ALA A 156 -0.42 2.90 13.90
N GLY A 157 -1.39 3.76 14.19
CA GLY A 157 -2.73 3.36 14.64
C GLY A 157 -3.72 3.10 13.50
N VAL A 158 -3.33 3.42 12.26
CA VAL A 158 -4.15 3.29 11.06
C VAL A 158 -3.30 2.74 9.92
N LEU A 159 -3.88 1.83 9.11
CA LEU A 159 -3.36 1.38 7.84
C LEU A 159 -4.37 1.67 6.72
N ILE A 160 -3.89 2.12 5.56
CA ILE A 160 -4.66 2.18 4.31
C ILE A 160 -4.13 1.08 3.41
N GLU A 161 -5.00 0.17 2.94
CA GLU A 161 -4.63 -1.13 2.38
C GLU A 161 -5.67 -1.58 1.34
N ASP A 162 -5.32 -2.52 0.44
CA ASP A 162 -6.25 -3.17 -0.49
C ASP A 162 -6.33 -4.70 -0.30
N PHE A 163 -5.34 -5.30 0.37
CA PHE A 163 -5.25 -6.76 0.54
C PHE A 163 -5.87 -7.22 1.85
N LEU A 164 -6.98 -7.96 1.76
CA LEU A 164 -7.79 -8.39 2.91
C LEU A 164 -7.00 -9.15 3.99
N PRO A 165 -6.08 -10.10 3.70
CA PRO A 165 -5.29 -10.77 4.73
C PRO A 165 -4.41 -9.82 5.56
N ASN A 166 -3.83 -8.79 4.95
CA ASN A 166 -3.10 -7.75 5.68
C ASN A 166 -4.03 -6.93 6.56
N ALA A 167 -5.22 -6.57 6.03
CA ALA A 167 -6.22 -5.82 6.77
C ALA A 167 -6.70 -6.58 8.01
N ILE A 168 -6.98 -7.88 7.87
CA ILE A 168 -7.37 -8.77 8.99
C ILE A 168 -6.24 -8.80 10.04
N GLY A 169 -5.00 -9.11 9.62
CA GLY A 169 -3.87 -9.19 10.54
C GLY A 169 -3.60 -7.88 11.28
N CYS A 170 -3.80 -6.72 10.63
CA CYS A 170 -3.69 -5.42 11.29
C CYS A 170 -4.82 -5.17 12.29
N ALA A 171 -6.07 -5.46 11.93
CA ALA A 171 -7.24 -5.27 12.79
C ALA A 171 -7.16 -6.14 14.05
N GLU A 172 -6.80 -7.41 13.92
CA GLU A 172 -6.58 -8.35 15.03
C GLU A 172 -5.49 -7.85 16.01
N ASN A 173 -4.60 -7.00 15.53
CA ASN A 173 -3.57 -6.36 16.33
C ASN A 173 -3.89 -4.93 16.77
N GLY A 174 -5.16 -4.51 16.70
CA GLY A 174 -5.65 -3.23 17.20
C GLY A 174 -5.31 -2.02 16.30
N ILE A 175 -4.95 -2.26 15.05
CA ILE A 175 -4.69 -1.23 14.03
C ILE A 175 -5.95 -1.08 13.19
N LYS A 176 -6.52 0.14 13.14
CA LYS A 176 -7.67 0.44 12.30
C LYS A 176 -7.28 0.39 10.83
N VAL A 177 -8.09 -0.24 9.99
CA VAL A 177 -7.79 -0.37 8.55
C VAL A 177 -8.88 0.26 7.70
N TYR A 178 -8.46 1.09 6.74
CA TYR A 178 -9.28 1.51 5.62
C TYR A 178 -8.91 0.65 4.41
N LEU A 179 -9.82 -0.28 4.07
CA LEU A 179 -9.62 -1.26 3.00
C LEU A 179 -10.20 -0.71 1.69
N MET A 180 -9.33 -0.38 0.72
CA MET A 180 -9.75 0.04 -0.62
C MET A 180 -10.55 -1.07 -1.30
N ASP A 181 -11.73 -0.73 -1.81
CA ASP A 181 -12.63 -1.67 -2.47
C ASP A 181 -12.06 -2.16 -3.80
N THR A 182 -11.76 -3.46 -3.88
CA THR A 182 -11.20 -4.11 -5.07
C THR A 182 -11.89 -5.46 -5.31
N PRO A 183 -11.86 -6.01 -6.56
CA PRO A 183 -12.50 -7.29 -6.85
C PRO A 183 -11.93 -8.48 -6.05
N TRP A 184 -10.65 -8.44 -5.66
CA TRP A 184 -9.97 -9.55 -4.94
C TRP A 184 -10.11 -9.50 -3.42
N ASN A 185 -10.76 -8.49 -2.86
CA ASN A 185 -10.93 -8.40 -1.41
C ASN A 185 -12.38 -8.47 -0.96
N GLN A 186 -13.28 -8.96 -1.83
CA GLN A 186 -14.70 -9.09 -1.50
C GLN A 186 -14.93 -10.17 -0.44
N THR A 187 -15.72 -9.85 0.55
CA THR A 187 -16.18 -10.75 1.61
C THR A 187 -17.52 -10.27 2.17
N GLU A 188 -18.35 -11.19 2.66
CA GLU A 188 -19.63 -10.86 3.28
C GLU A 188 -19.45 -10.14 4.62
N HIS A 189 -18.38 -10.49 5.35
CA HIS A 189 -18.14 -9.94 6.68
C HIS A 189 -16.69 -9.44 6.79
N LEU A 190 -16.56 -8.17 7.16
CA LEU A 190 -15.27 -7.59 7.53
C LEU A 190 -15.11 -7.71 9.06
N PRO A 191 -13.89 -8.02 9.56
CA PRO A 191 -13.65 -8.01 10.99
C PRO A 191 -13.78 -6.60 11.59
N GLU A 192 -14.00 -6.53 12.90
CA GLU A 192 -13.97 -5.27 13.63
C GLU A 192 -12.64 -4.54 13.39
N GLY A 193 -12.70 -3.23 13.22
CA GLY A 193 -11.51 -2.41 12.91
C GLY A 193 -11.21 -2.25 11.42
N VAL A 194 -11.84 -3.01 10.53
CA VAL A 194 -11.71 -2.85 9.06
C VAL A 194 -12.93 -2.15 8.50
N ILE A 195 -12.69 -1.06 7.77
CA ILE A 195 -13.73 -0.28 7.08
C ILE A 195 -13.41 -0.29 5.59
N ARG A 196 -14.31 -0.86 4.77
CA ARG A 196 -14.21 -0.80 3.33
C ARG A 196 -14.52 0.60 2.83
N VAL A 197 -13.71 1.10 1.91
CA VAL A 197 -13.83 2.44 1.32
C VAL A 197 -13.66 2.36 -0.20
N LYS A 198 -14.43 3.15 -0.93
CA LYS A 198 -14.42 3.14 -2.40
C LYS A 198 -13.48 4.18 -3.01
N SER A 199 -12.94 5.06 -2.19
CA SER A 199 -12.12 6.17 -2.69
C SER A 199 -11.34 6.87 -1.59
N TRP A 200 -10.28 7.57 -1.96
CA TRP A 200 -9.56 8.48 -1.09
C TRP A 200 -10.45 9.56 -0.47
N ARG A 201 -11.50 10.00 -1.18
CA ARG A 201 -12.47 10.97 -0.65
C ARG A 201 -13.22 10.43 0.58
N GLU A 202 -13.53 9.15 0.61
CA GLU A 202 -14.16 8.52 1.78
C GLU A 202 -13.17 8.43 2.95
N ILE A 203 -11.91 8.04 2.71
CA ILE A 203 -10.86 8.01 3.73
C ILE A 203 -10.71 9.38 4.40
N ILE A 204 -10.63 10.46 3.61
CA ILE A 204 -10.48 11.82 4.12
C ILE A 204 -11.65 12.24 5.03
N LYS A 205 -12.87 11.76 4.75
CA LYS A 205 -14.05 12.07 5.56
C LYS A 205 -14.08 11.29 6.88
N LEU A 206 -13.47 10.11 6.92
CA LEU A 206 -13.48 9.22 8.08
C LEU A 206 -12.30 9.46 9.04
N LEU A 207 -11.26 10.16 8.61
CA LEU A 207 -10.08 10.61 9.35
C LEU A 207 -10.13 12.09 9.65
#